data_5f247b96f91d936ae771ca319cb431a8
#
_entry.id   5f247b96f91d936ae771ca319cb431a8
#
_cell.length_a   1.000
_cell.length_b   1.000
_cell.length_c   1.000
_cell.angle_alpha   90.00
_cell.angle_beta   90.00
_cell.angle_gamma   90.00
#
_symmetry.space_group_name_H-M   'P 1'
#
loop_
_entity.id
_entity.type
_entity.pdbx_description
1 polymer ?
#
loop_
_entity_poly.entity_id
_entity_poly.type
_entity_poly.pdbx_seq_one_letter_code
_entity_poly.pdbx_strand_id
1 'polypeptide(L)'
;PVGPGTTFAQWNPAVTGGEPIDYVFCERVNVLSYETITEDFGRGITPSDHLPILITCTFKDNLERGKWYVSTTPSSVPDGSKNAPFNNLQEAIDVASKQDTIFMTEGVFYPVETSSHAGRQATVNVYKSVRIHGGYDESFSSVVGKTELSGDLNRNDVTDESGRIASGGEDNGYR
;
A
#
# COMPACT_ATOMS: atom_id res chain seq x y z
N PRO A 1 -7.31 -2.52 -24.00
CA PRO A 1 -8.75 -2.37 -24.14
C PRO A 1 -9.25 -3.10 -25.38
N VAL A 2 -10.41 -3.70 -25.32
CA VAL A 2 -11.12 -4.32 -26.43
C VAL A 2 -12.46 -3.59 -26.56
N GLY A 3 -12.91 -3.35 -27.80
CA GLY A 3 -14.12 -2.60 -28.09
C GLY A 3 -13.86 -1.14 -28.49
N PRO A 4 -14.91 -0.32 -28.68
CA PRO A 4 -14.79 1.09 -29.03
C PRO A 4 -14.08 1.87 -27.91
N GLY A 5 -13.38 2.94 -28.28
CA GLY A 5 -12.68 3.80 -27.33
C GLY A 5 -13.61 4.60 -26.41
N THR A 6 -14.91 4.63 -26.68
CA THR A 6 -15.92 5.34 -25.87
C THR A 6 -16.78 4.37 -25.07
N THR A 7 -17.29 4.83 -23.94
CA THR A 7 -18.36 4.18 -23.17
C THR A 7 -19.73 4.87 -23.37
N PHE A 8 -19.80 5.95 -24.14
CA PHE A 8 -21.03 6.69 -24.41
C PHE A 8 -21.48 6.45 -25.85
N ALA A 9 -22.55 5.71 -26.01
CA ALA A 9 -23.04 5.23 -27.30
C ALA A 9 -24.24 6.00 -27.86
N GLN A 10 -24.90 6.83 -27.08
CA GLN A 10 -26.15 7.51 -27.50
C GLN A 10 -27.18 6.54 -28.08
N TRP A 11 -27.34 5.37 -27.44
CA TRP A 11 -28.26 4.29 -27.88
C TRP A 11 -27.83 3.57 -29.18
N ASN A 12 -26.64 3.86 -29.71
CA ASN A 12 -26.11 3.27 -30.94
C ASN A 12 -25.02 2.23 -30.65
N PRO A 13 -25.26 0.91 -30.79
CA PRO A 13 -24.26 -0.11 -30.52
C PRO A 13 -23.11 -0.11 -31.55
N ALA A 14 -23.28 0.56 -32.72
CA ALA A 14 -22.27 0.65 -33.76
C ALA A 14 -21.29 1.82 -33.57
N VAL A 15 -21.27 2.46 -32.41
CA VAL A 15 -20.28 3.51 -32.14
C VAL A 15 -18.85 2.97 -32.18
N THR A 16 -17.95 3.66 -32.88
CA THR A 16 -16.57 3.20 -33.11
C THR A 16 -15.50 4.15 -32.61
N GLY A 17 -15.86 5.27 -32.03
CA GLY A 17 -14.89 6.28 -31.58
C GLY A 17 -15.43 7.16 -30.47
N GLY A 18 -14.55 7.96 -29.90
CA GLY A 18 -14.82 8.88 -28.78
C GLY A 18 -13.95 8.54 -27.55
N GLU A 19 -14.08 9.37 -26.52
CA GLU A 19 -13.39 9.17 -25.25
C GLU A 19 -14.28 8.43 -24.26
N PRO A 20 -13.72 7.58 -23.40
CA PRO A 20 -14.50 6.95 -22.34
C PRO A 20 -14.91 8.00 -21.30
N ILE A 21 -16.15 7.91 -20.84
CA ILE A 21 -16.67 8.73 -19.74
C ILE A 21 -16.99 7.93 -18.49
N ASP A 22 -16.97 6.60 -18.61
CA ASP A 22 -17.13 5.67 -17.50
C ASP A 22 -15.80 5.00 -17.20
N TYR A 23 -15.48 4.87 -15.91
CA TYR A 23 -14.20 4.34 -15.45
C TYR A 23 -14.41 3.33 -14.34
N VAL A 24 -13.54 2.33 -14.29
CA VAL A 24 -13.44 1.41 -13.16
C VAL A 24 -12.09 1.63 -12.47
N PHE A 25 -12.13 2.04 -11.22
CA PHE A 25 -10.96 2.21 -10.38
C PHE A 25 -10.67 0.89 -9.68
N CYS A 26 -9.47 0.36 -9.87
CA CYS A 26 -9.07 -0.91 -9.30
C CYS A 26 -7.94 -0.71 -8.30
N GLU A 27 -8.07 -1.34 -7.12
CA GLU A 27 -7.02 -1.41 -6.11
C GLU A 27 -6.74 -2.88 -5.77
N ARG A 28 -5.48 -3.24 -5.62
CA ARG A 28 -5.01 -4.59 -5.24
C ARG A 28 -5.43 -5.71 -6.20
N VAL A 29 -5.60 -5.39 -7.46
CA VAL A 29 -5.88 -6.38 -8.50
C VAL A 29 -4.92 -6.18 -9.67
N ASN A 30 -4.67 -7.27 -10.40
CA ASN A 30 -4.05 -7.20 -11.70
C ASN A 30 -5.17 -7.24 -12.73
N VAL A 31 -5.36 -6.16 -13.49
CA VAL A 31 -6.32 -6.12 -14.58
C VAL A 31 -5.76 -6.91 -15.75
N LEU A 32 -6.45 -7.97 -16.16
CA LEU A 32 -6.07 -8.84 -17.29
C LEU A 32 -6.68 -8.32 -18.59
N SER A 33 -7.94 -7.88 -18.53
CA SER A 33 -8.61 -7.27 -19.68
C SER A 33 -9.59 -6.20 -19.26
N TYR A 34 -9.82 -5.28 -20.16
CA TYR A 34 -10.83 -4.24 -20.12
C TYR A 34 -11.57 -4.27 -21.47
N GLU A 35 -12.87 -4.41 -21.44
CA GLU A 35 -13.70 -4.53 -22.62
C GLU A 35 -14.95 -3.66 -22.50
N THR A 36 -15.29 -2.94 -23.56
CA THR A 36 -16.55 -2.24 -23.70
C THR A 36 -17.52 -3.13 -24.48
N ILE A 37 -18.64 -3.47 -23.87
CA ILE A 37 -19.63 -4.40 -24.44
C ILE A 37 -20.55 -3.63 -25.38
N THR A 38 -20.64 -4.09 -26.62
CA THR A 38 -21.45 -3.45 -27.68
C THR A 38 -22.64 -4.30 -28.13
N GLU A 39 -23.02 -5.31 -27.36
CA GLU A 39 -24.16 -6.16 -27.67
C GLU A 39 -25.46 -5.39 -27.66
N ASP A 40 -26.28 -5.56 -28.69
CA ASP A 40 -27.54 -4.83 -28.90
C ASP A 40 -28.78 -5.59 -28.45
N PHE A 41 -28.62 -6.79 -27.88
CA PHE A 41 -29.73 -7.66 -27.47
C PHE A 41 -30.78 -7.91 -28.57
N GLY A 42 -30.37 -7.80 -29.87
CA GLY A 42 -31.15 -8.18 -31.02
C GLY A 42 -32.16 -7.13 -31.56
N ARG A 43 -32.05 -5.87 -31.13
CA ARG A 43 -32.94 -4.79 -31.58
C ARG A 43 -32.24 -3.61 -32.24
N GLY A 44 -30.91 -3.67 -32.40
CA GLY A 44 -30.12 -2.57 -32.95
C GLY A 44 -30.01 -1.35 -32.03
N ILE A 45 -30.37 -1.49 -30.75
CA ILE A 45 -30.21 -0.47 -29.72
C ILE A 45 -29.57 -1.09 -28.46
N THR A 46 -28.81 -0.31 -27.75
CA THR A 46 -28.28 -0.69 -26.44
C THR A 46 -29.35 -0.47 -25.35
N PRO A 47 -29.31 -1.22 -24.23
CA PRO A 47 -30.24 -1.03 -23.11
C PRO A 47 -30.01 0.29 -22.35
N SER A 48 -28.90 0.97 -22.63
CA SER A 48 -28.51 2.25 -22.05
C SER A 48 -27.80 3.08 -23.13
N ASP A 49 -27.77 4.39 -22.97
CA ASP A 49 -26.92 5.32 -23.75
C ASP A 49 -25.43 5.19 -23.38
N HIS A 50 -25.12 4.50 -22.29
CA HIS A 50 -23.79 4.06 -21.92
C HIS A 50 -23.57 2.60 -22.25
N LEU A 51 -22.34 2.26 -22.65
CA LEU A 51 -21.92 0.89 -22.90
C LEU A 51 -21.35 0.27 -21.63
N PRO A 52 -21.76 -0.94 -21.25
CA PRO A 52 -21.20 -1.63 -20.11
C PRO A 52 -19.70 -1.88 -20.26
N ILE A 53 -18.97 -1.80 -19.15
CA ILE A 53 -17.56 -2.15 -19.06
C ILE A 53 -17.43 -3.49 -18.38
N LEU A 54 -16.72 -4.43 -19.02
CA LEU A 54 -16.31 -5.69 -18.42
C LEU A 54 -14.82 -5.65 -18.10
N ILE A 55 -14.48 -5.92 -16.85
CA ILE A 55 -13.09 -6.06 -16.42
C ILE A 55 -12.88 -7.49 -15.94
N THR A 56 -11.86 -8.14 -16.50
CA THR A 56 -11.33 -9.38 -15.97
C THR A 56 -10.07 -9.07 -15.18
N CYS A 57 -10.01 -9.53 -13.93
CA CYS A 57 -8.87 -9.28 -13.07
C CYS A 57 -8.56 -10.50 -12.20
N THR A 58 -7.33 -10.57 -11.73
CA THR A 58 -6.92 -11.46 -10.64
C THR A 58 -6.60 -10.62 -9.41
N PHE A 59 -6.87 -11.16 -8.25
CA PHE A 59 -6.36 -10.57 -7.01
C PHE A 59 -4.84 -10.75 -6.98
N LYS A 60 -4.12 -9.79 -6.41
CA LYS A 60 -2.71 -9.98 -6.07
C LYS A 60 -2.64 -11.04 -4.98
N ASP A 61 -2.18 -12.22 -5.33
CA ASP A 61 -2.30 -13.45 -4.54
C ASP A 61 -1.64 -13.41 -3.15
N ASN A 62 -0.83 -12.40 -2.87
CA ASN A 62 -0.05 -12.30 -1.64
C ASN A 62 -0.54 -11.25 -0.65
N LEU A 63 -1.60 -10.49 -0.97
CA LEU A 63 -2.15 -9.49 -0.06
C LEU A 63 -3.34 -10.09 0.71
N GLU A 64 -3.07 -10.58 1.90
CA GLU A 64 -4.14 -10.88 2.85
C GLU A 64 -4.85 -9.57 3.21
N ARG A 65 -6.18 -9.51 2.95
CA ARG A 65 -6.97 -8.31 3.26
C ARG A 65 -6.77 -7.90 4.72
N GLY A 66 -6.47 -6.63 4.91
CA GLY A 66 -6.30 -6.06 6.24
C GLY A 66 -5.01 -6.48 6.94
N LYS A 67 -4.06 -7.06 6.23
CA LYS A 67 -2.75 -7.42 6.77
C LYS A 67 -1.63 -6.86 5.91
N TRP A 68 -0.70 -6.19 6.57
CA TRP A 68 0.48 -5.58 5.98
C TRP A 68 1.71 -6.04 6.73
N TYR A 69 2.82 -6.16 6.05
CA TYR A 69 4.05 -6.69 6.60
C TYR A 69 5.21 -5.72 6.40
N VAL A 70 6.01 -5.59 7.44
CA VAL A 70 7.18 -4.68 7.48
C VAL A 70 8.37 -5.46 8.04
N SER A 71 9.49 -5.46 7.33
CA SER A 71 10.71 -6.16 7.75
C SER A 71 11.91 -5.24 7.76
N THR A 72 12.89 -5.55 8.62
CA THR A 72 14.22 -4.95 8.58
C THR A 72 15.06 -5.46 7.41
N THR A 73 14.67 -6.58 6.81
CA THR A 73 15.34 -7.15 5.63
C THR A 73 14.73 -6.56 4.36
N PRO A 74 15.50 -5.80 3.55
CA PRO A 74 14.98 -5.15 2.37
C PRO A 74 14.42 -6.11 1.34
N SER A 75 13.21 -5.83 0.84
CA SER A 75 12.68 -6.45 -0.37
C SER A 75 13.08 -5.62 -1.59
N SER A 76 13.41 -6.27 -2.70
CA SER A 76 13.77 -5.58 -3.95
C SER A 76 12.59 -4.84 -4.59
N VAL A 77 11.37 -5.33 -4.39
CA VAL A 77 10.12 -4.73 -4.85
C VAL A 77 9.08 -4.91 -3.75
N PRO A 78 9.09 -4.04 -2.73
CA PRO A 78 8.16 -4.16 -1.62
C PRO A 78 6.73 -3.84 -2.07
N ASP A 79 5.77 -4.69 -1.67
CA ASP A 79 4.35 -4.47 -1.92
C ASP A 79 3.51 -4.59 -0.64
N GLY A 80 4.16 -4.80 0.50
CA GLY A 80 3.54 -4.96 1.81
C GLY A 80 2.95 -6.34 2.06
N SER A 81 3.13 -7.28 1.13
CA SER A 81 2.77 -8.67 1.34
C SER A 81 3.78 -9.37 2.26
N LYS A 82 3.40 -10.55 2.75
CA LYS A 82 4.28 -11.39 3.56
C LYS A 82 5.59 -11.78 2.86
N ASN A 83 5.55 -11.96 1.54
CA ASN A 83 6.70 -12.36 0.72
C ASN A 83 7.53 -11.17 0.21
N ALA A 84 6.96 -9.98 0.24
CA ALA A 84 7.61 -8.74 -0.19
C ALA A 84 7.25 -7.59 0.77
N PRO A 85 7.64 -7.69 2.06
CA PRO A 85 7.28 -6.73 3.08
C PRO A 85 7.84 -5.34 2.77
N PHE A 86 7.17 -4.32 3.28
CA PHE A 86 7.70 -2.96 3.27
C PHE A 86 8.96 -2.83 4.13
N ASN A 87 9.78 -1.85 3.82
CA ASN A 87 11.03 -1.60 4.52
C ASN A 87 10.86 -0.61 5.67
N ASN A 88 9.73 0.10 5.72
CA ASN A 88 9.44 1.05 6.79
C ASN A 88 7.96 1.04 7.16
N LEU A 89 7.70 1.42 8.41
CA LEU A 89 6.34 1.41 8.98
C LEU A 89 5.42 2.45 8.33
N GLN A 90 5.95 3.59 7.88
CA GLN A 90 5.12 4.64 7.29
C GLN A 90 4.47 4.19 5.99
N GLU A 91 5.19 3.47 5.13
CA GLU A 91 4.62 2.90 3.90
C GLU A 91 3.44 1.97 4.20
N ALA A 92 3.58 1.11 5.22
CA ALA A 92 2.48 0.24 5.64
C ALA A 92 1.28 1.03 6.17
N ILE A 93 1.52 2.07 6.98
CA ILE A 93 0.45 2.94 7.48
C ILE A 93 -0.25 3.65 6.32
N ASP A 94 0.50 4.17 5.34
CA ASP A 94 -0.06 4.97 4.25
C ASP A 94 -1.02 4.15 3.37
N VAL A 95 -0.71 2.89 3.11
CA VAL A 95 -1.55 2.00 2.31
C VAL A 95 -2.64 1.28 3.10
N ALA A 96 -2.48 1.12 4.41
CA ALA A 96 -3.45 0.44 5.25
C ALA A 96 -4.80 1.17 5.28
N SER A 97 -5.88 0.41 5.38
CA SER A 97 -7.22 0.91 5.68
C SER A 97 -7.46 0.95 7.19
N LYS A 98 -8.54 1.60 7.63
CA LYS A 98 -8.94 1.58 9.05
C LYS A 98 -9.13 0.13 9.52
N GLN A 99 -8.63 -0.16 10.72
CA GLN A 99 -8.68 -1.47 11.38
C GLN A 99 -7.79 -2.56 10.77
N ASP A 100 -7.01 -2.26 9.74
CA ASP A 100 -6.00 -3.16 9.23
C ASP A 100 -4.94 -3.45 10.31
N THR A 101 -4.25 -4.56 10.13
CA THR A 101 -3.17 -5.00 11.02
C THR A 101 -1.83 -4.95 10.28
N ILE A 102 -0.85 -4.34 10.89
CA ILE A 102 0.53 -4.26 10.41
C ILE A 102 1.38 -5.18 11.28
N PHE A 103 2.06 -6.14 10.67
CA PHE A 103 2.99 -7.04 11.32
C PHE A 103 4.42 -6.59 11.04
N MET A 104 5.24 -6.50 12.09
CA MET A 104 6.63 -6.08 11.98
C MET A 104 7.56 -7.16 12.49
N THR A 105 8.67 -7.37 11.81
CA THR A 105 9.72 -8.25 12.32
C THR A 105 10.35 -7.69 13.60
N GLU A 106 11.07 -8.53 14.34
CA GLU A 106 11.98 -8.05 15.36
C GLU A 106 13.04 -7.12 14.74
N GLY A 107 13.60 -6.26 15.57
CA GLY A 107 14.67 -5.35 15.17
C GLY A 107 14.32 -3.88 15.38
N VAL A 108 15.20 -3.00 14.93
CA VAL A 108 15.09 -1.56 15.11
C VAL A 108 14.66 -0.90 13.81
N PHE A 109 13.60 -0.13 13.87
CA PHE A 109 13.05 0.64 12.75
C PHE A 109 13.23 2.12 13.04
N TYR A 110 13.48 2.88 11.99
CA TYR A 110 13.72 4.32 12.04
C TYR A 110 12.66 5.05 11.22
N PRO A 111 12.29 6.28 11.62
CA PRO A 111 11.47 7.14 10.79
C PRO A 111 12.19 7.43 9.47
N VAL A 112 11.43 7.58 8.40
CA VAL A 112 11.94 8.00 7.10
C VAL A 112 11.75 9.50 6.93
N GLU A 113 12.78 10.17 6.48
CA GLU A 113 12.71 11.59 6.15
C GLU A 113 11.78 11.81 4.95
N THR A 114 10.97 12.85 5.04
CA THR A 114 10.11 13.31 3.96
C THR A 114 10.43 14.76 3.63
N SER A 115 9.95 15.27 2.51
CA SER A 115 10.12 16.68 2.14
C SER A 115 9.55 17.67 3.17
N SER A 116 8.57 17.24 3.96
CA SER A 116 7.92 18.05 5.00
C SER A 116 8.46 17.79 6.41
N HIS A 117 9.14 16.66 6.63
CA HIS A 117 9.64 16.23 7.93
C HIS A 117 11.04 15.62 7.75
N ALA A 118 12.04 16.49 7.70
CA ALA A 118 13.45 16.11 7.56
C ALA A 118 14.22 16.31 8.88
N GLY A 119 15.32 15.61 9.02
CA GLY A 119 16.16 15.63 10.22
C GLY A 119 15.34 15.29 11.46
N ARG A 120 15.54 15.98 12.56
CA ARG A 120 14.86 15.75 13.85
C ARG A 120 13.33 15.81 13.83
N GLN A 121 12.73 16.27 12.72
CA GLN A 121 11.29 16.27 12.51
C GLN A 121 10.78 14.96 11.88
N ALA A 122 11.69 14.07 11.45
CA ALA A 122 11.31 12.76 10.94
C ALA A 122 10.59 11.97 12.04
N THR A 123 9.42 11.46 11.73
CA THR A 123 8.57 10.73 12.69
C THR A 123 7.71 9.71 11.97
N VAL A 124 7.25 8.71 12.70
CA VAL A 124 6.20 7.82 12.24
C VAL A 124 4.86 8.44 12.60
N ASN A 125 4.06 8.77 11.58
CA ASN A 125 2.76 9.41 11.77
C ASN A 125 1.62 8.38 11.64
N VAL A 126 1.01 8.01 12.77
CA VAL A 126 -0.14 7.11 12.81
C VAL A 126 -1.43 7.93 12.78
N TYR A 127 -1.85 8.35 11.59
CA TYR A 127 -3.01 9.23 11.38
C TYR A 127 -4.33 8.49 11.14
N LYS A 128 -4.32 7.17 11.20
CA LYS A 128 -5.51 6.32 11.05
C LYS A 128 -5.52 5.18 12.07
N SER A 129 -6.70 4.64 12.34
CA SER A 129 -6.85 3.52 13.28
C SER A 129 -6.36 2.23 12.66
N VAL A 130 -5.16 1.79 13.02
CA VAL A 130 -4.54 0.51 12.63
C VAL A 130 -4.08 -0.26 13.85
N ARG A 131 -3.88 -1.56 13.72
CA ARG A 131 -3.22 -2.40 14.74
C ARG A 131 -1.79 -2.66 14.30
N ILE A 132 -0.83 -2.47 15.20
CA ILE A 132 0.58 -2.72 14.93
C ILE A 132 1.06 -3.80 15.90
N HIS A 133 1.57 -4.89 15.34
CA HIS A 133 2.11 -6.02 16.09
C HIS A 133 3.58 -6.22 15.68
N GLY A 134 4.48 -6.18 16.65
CA GLY A 134 5.91 -6.34 16.44
C GLY A 134 6.48 -7.63 16.98
N GLY A 135 7.79 -7.80 16.77
CA GLY A 135 8.57 -8.91 17.34
C GLY A 135 8.54 -10.20 16.56
N TYR A 136 8.04 -10.20 15.32
CA TYR A 136 7.95 -11.41 14.50
C TYR A 136 9.28 -11.83 13.90
N ASP A 137 9.42 -13.12 13.64
CA ASP A 137 10.47 -13.66 12.78
C ASP A 137 10.29 -13.17 11.32
N GLU A 138 11.30 -13.34 10.48
CA GLU A 138 11.25 -12.96 9.05
C GLU A 138 10.16 -13.69 8.25
N SER A 139 9.67 -14.80 8.75
CA SER A 139 8.56 -15.53 8.15
C SER A 139 7.19 -15.08 8.64
N PHE A 140 7.13 -14.12 9.58
CA PHE A 140 5.91 -13.64 10.24
C PHE A 140 5.04 -14.77 10.81
N SER A 141 5.68 -15.83 11.32
CA SER A 141 5.01 -17.01 11.83
C SER A 141 4.98 -17.06 13.36
N SER A 142 5.97 -16.46 14.00
CA SER A 142 6.14 -16.50 15.46
C SER A 142 6.71 -15.20 15.98
N VAL A 143 6.29 -14.82 17.17
CA VAL A 143 6.92 -13.71 17.90
C VAL A 143 8.18 -14.25 18.59
N VAL A 144 9.34 -13.70 18.23
CA VAL A 144 10.66 -14.18 18.66
C VAL A 144 11.48 -13.13 19.40
N GLY A 145 11.10 -11.85 19.28
CA GLY A 145 11.87 -10.78 19.90
C GLY A 145 11.07 -9.49 20.10
N LYS A 146 11.72 -8.37 19.90
CA LYS A 146 11.14 -7.03 20.05
C LYS A 146 11.27 -6.23 18.77
N THR A 147 10.24 -5.46 18.46
CA THR A 147 10.31 -4.37 17.49
C THR A 147 10.51 -3.07 18.26
N GLU A 148 11.52 -2.33 17.90
CA GLU A 148 11.85 -1.03 18.48
C GLU A 148 11.71 0.05 17.41
N LEU A 149 11.05 1.15 17.74
CA LEU A 149 11.00 2.36 16.92
C LEU A 149 11.99 3.36 17.54
N SER A 150 13.12 3.56 16.88
CA SER A 150 14.19 4.42 17.36
C SER A 150 14.10 5.81 16.75
N GLY A 151 14.31 6.83 17.58
CA GLY A 151 14.48 8.21 17.12
C GLY A 151 15.93 8.58 16.83
N ASP A 152 16.89 7.68 17.02
CA ASP A 152 18.31 7.86 16.70
C ASP A 152 18.52 7.79 15.18
N LEU A 153 18.37 8.93 14.50
CA LEU A 153 18.33 9.01 13.04
C LEU A 153 19.67 8.65 12.39
N ASN A 154 20.79 8.96 13.05
CA ASN A 154 22.12 8.65 12.56
C ASN A 154 22.69 7.35 13.13
N ARG A 155 21.97 6.68 14.02
CA ARG A 155 22.36 5.42 14.65
C ARG A 155 23.67 5.54 15.41
N ASN A 156 23.86 6.66 16.12
CA ASN A 156 25.11 7.00 16.79
C ASN A 156 24.96 7.21 18.30
N ASP A 157 23.76 6.95 18.86
CA ASP A 157 23.52 7.04 20.29
C ASP A 157 24.39 6.05 21.06
N VAL A 158 25.11 6.58 22.04
CA VAL A 158 25.81 5.78 23.03
C VAL A 158 25.08 5.93 24.35
N THR A 159 24.66 4.83 24.94
CA THR A 159 23.99 4.82 26.24
C THR A 159 24.98 4.47 27.37
N ASP A 160 24.78 5.09 28.52
CA ASP A 160 25.48 4.72 29.75
C ASP A 160 24.88 3.45 30.40
N GLU A 161 25.48 3.02 31.52
CA GLU A 161 25.03 1.83 32.26
C GLU A 161 23.59 1.97 32.81
N SER A 162 23.07 3.18 32.90
CA SER A 162 21.68 3.44 33.32
C SER A 162 20.69 3.48 32.15
N GLY A 163 21.16 3.30 30.90
CA GLY A 163 20.36 3.37 29.70
C GLY A 163 20.04 4.80 29.23
N ARG A 164 20.78 5.82 29.74
CA ARG A 164 20.64 7.20 29.27
C ARG A 164 21.61 7.45 28.12
N ILE A 165 21.20 8.30 27.18
CA ILE A 165 22.06 8.72 26.08
C ILE A 165 23.22 9.54 26.65
N ALA A 166 24.45 9.03 26.55
CA ALA A 166 25.68 9.68 26.98
C ALA A 166 26.27 10.56 25.88
N SER A 167 26.10 10.19 24.62
CA SER A 167 26.48 10.97 23.43
C SER A 167 25.68 10.53 22.21
N GLY A 168 25.65 11.35 21.16
CA GLY A 168 24.97 11.05 19.90
C GLY A 168 23.52 11.57 19.82
N GLY A 169 22.95 12.07 20.92
CA GLY A 169 21.53 12.44 20.99
C GLY A 169 21.13 13.74 20.29
N GLU A 170 22.07 14.42 19.62
CA GLU A 170 21.80 15.73 19.00
C GLU A 170 20.91 15.64 17.76
N ASP A 171 20.88 14.49 17.10
CA ASP A 171 20.12 14.22 15.89
C ASP A 171 18.82 13.45 16.16
N ASN A 172 18.57 13.05 17.39
CA ASN A 172 17.38 12.31 17.77
C ASN A 172 16.10 13.07 17.44
N GLY A 173 15.11 12.35 16.91
CA GLY A 173 13.81 12.89 16.62
C GLY A 173 13.16 13.57 17.82
N TYR A 174 12.39 14.62 17.59
CA TYR A 174 11.62 15.27 18.66
C TYR A 174 10.57 14.30 19.23
N ARG A 175 10.45 14.31 20.55
CA ARG A 175 9.43 13.57 21.28
C ARG A 175 8.17 14.38 21.43
#